data_29bae8648d6cb73fe06ddd854cde4cd7
#
_entry.id   29bae8648d6cb73fe06ddd854cde4cd7
#
_cell.length_a   1.000
_cell.length_b   1.000
_cell.length_c   1.000
_cell.angle_alpha   90.00
_cell.angle_beta   90.00
_cell.angle_gamma   90.00
#
_symmetry.space_group_name_H-M   'P 1'
#
loop_
_entity.id
_entity.type
_entity.pdbx_description
1 polymer ?
#
loop_
_entity_poly.entity_id
_entity_poly.type
_entity_poly.pdbx_seq_one_letter_code
_entity_poly.pdbx_strand_id
1 'polypeptide(L)'
;MLTKEEIIEVAKQVFDPEIPVNIWDLGFIYDIELDPQTESAEIRMSLTAQNCPAANSLPQALRNRLLQTGKFKEVEVELVFEPKWTPERISEEGRKKLGLGAEGPAI
;
A
#
# COMPACT_ATOMS: atom_id res chain seq x y z
N MET A 1 8.45 -19.46 -3.12
CA MET A 1 7.56 -19.03 -4.20
C MET A 1 6.99 -17.66 -3.90
N LEU A 2 7.05 -16.75 -4.87
CA LEU A 2 6.53 -15.40 -4.67
C LEU A 2 5.01 -15.41 -4.71
N THR A 3 4.37 -14.77 -3.74
CA THR A 3 2.90 -14.66 -3.68
C THR A 3 2.50 -13.23 -3.40
N LYS A 4 1.26 -12.90 -3.76
CA LYS A 4 0.71 -11.59 -3.44
C LYS A 4 0.60 -11.39 -1.94
N GLU A 5 0.37 -12.46 -1.18
CA GLU A 5 0.31 -12.39 0.27
C GLU A 5 1.61 -11.87 0.89
N GLU A 6 2.75 -12.23 0.32
CA GLU A 6 4.02 -11.72 0.80
C GLU A 6 4.11 -10.22 0.66
N ILE A 7 3.61 -9.69 -0.45
CA ILE A 7 3.58 -8.25 -0.66
C ILE A 7 2.60 -7.59 0.30
N ILE A 8 1.44 -8.19 0.49
CA ILE A 8 0.43 -7.68 1.42
C ILE A 8 0.99 -7.62 2.84
N GLU A 9 1.68 -8.67 3.27
CA GLU A 9 2.27 -8.67 4.61
C GLU A 9 3.30 -7.57 4.80
N VAL A 10 4.11 -7.30 3.78
CA VAL A 10 5.07 -6.20 3.84
C VAL A 10 4.33 -4.85 3.84
N ALA A 11 3.30 -4.72 3.01
CA ALA A 11 2.52 -3.48 2.96
C ALA A 11 1.85 -3.17 4.30
N LYS A 12 1.47 -4.19 5.06
CA LYS A 12 0.90 -4.01 6.39
C LYS A 12 1.91 -3.47 7.40
N GLN A 13 3.19 -3.46 7.07
CA GLN A 13 4.25 -2.92 7.92
C GLN A 13 4.65 -1.51 7.52
N VAL A 14 4.10 -0.98 6.45
CA VAL A 14 4.40 0.38 5.98
C VAL A 14 3.23 1.29 6.35
N PHE A 15 3.51 2.34 7.09
CA PHE A 15 2.50 3.25 7.62
C PHE A 15 2.59 4.60 6.95
N ASP A 16 1.43 5.21 6.71
CA ASP A 16 1.37 6.62 6.31
C ASP A 16 1.86 7.48 7.47
N PRO A 17 2.70 8.49 7.22
CA PRO A 17 3.22 9.32 8.31
C PRO A 17 2.17 10.16 9.02
N GLU A 18 1.03 10.41 8.38
CA GLU A 18 -0.03 11.25 8.93
C GLU A 18 -1.20 10.46 9.50
N ILE A 19 -1.34 9.19 9.10
CA ILE A 19 -2.46 8.34 9.51
C ILE A 19 -1.90 7.08 10.16
N PRO A 20 -2.31 6.75 11.39
CA PRO A 20 -1.72 5.61 12.11
C PRO A 20 -2.28 4.26 11.65
N VAL A 21 -2.33 4.05 10.35
CA VAL A 21 -2.80 2.82 9.73
C VAL A 21 -1.85 2.48 8.58
N ASN A 22 -1.61 1.20 8.38
CA ASN A 22 -0.72 0.76 7.31
C ASN A 22 -1.36 0.98 5.93
N ILE A 23 -0.52 1.01 4.91
CA ILE A 23 -0.98 1.35 3.54
C ILE A 23 -1.90 0.30 2.95
N TRP A 24 -1.80 -0.96 3.37
CA TRP A 24 -2.73 -1.99 2.90
C TRP A 24 -4.14 -1.73 3.41
N ASP A 25 -4.27 -1.51 4.72
CA ASP A 25 -5.57 -1.27 5.33
C ASP A 25 -6.18 0.07 4.91
N LEU A 26 -5.33 1.04 4.56
CA LEU A 26 -5.81 2.30 4.01
C LEU A 26 -6.38 2.16 2.58
N GLY A 27 -6.17 1.02 1.94
CA GLY A 27 -6.65 0.81 0.59
C GLY A 27 -5.83 1.54 -0.45
N PHE A 28 -4.56 1.79 -0.17
CA PHE A 28 -3.66 2.47 -1.10
C PHE A 28 -3.13 1.54 -2.20
N ILE A 29 -3.16 0.24 -1.98
CA ILE A 29 -2.66 -0.73 -2.96
C ILE A 29 -3.79 -1.10 -3.92
N TYR A 30 -3.63 -0.74 -5.20
CA TYR A 30 -4.65 -0.97 -6.20
C TYR A 30 -4.43 -2.24 -7.01
N ASP A 31 -3.19 -2.59 -7.30
CA ASP A 31 -2.89 -3.77 -8.10
C ASP A 31 -1.51 -4.30 -7.75
N ILE A 32 -1.35 -5.61 -7.89
CA ILE A 32 -0.10 -6.31 -7.65
C ILE A 32 0.10 -7.31 -8.77
N GLU A 33 1.21 -7.19 -9.49
CA GLU A 33 1.59 -8.14 -10.52
C GLU A 33 2.92 -8.77 -10.15
N LEU A 34 3.01 -10.08 -10.29
CA LEU A 34 4.21 -10.84 -9.97
C LEU A 34 4.70 -11.57 -11.19
N ASP A 35 6.02 -11.59 -11.39
CA ASP A 35 6.67 -12.42 -12.38
C ASP A 35 7.64 -13.36 -11.66
N PRO A 36 7.25 -14.63 -11.44
CA PRO A 36 8.11 -15.57 -10.74
C PRO A 36 9.40 -15.89 -11.49
N GLN A 37 9.40 -15.79 -12.81
CA GLN A 37 10.57 -16.13 -13.62
C GLN A 37 11.69 -15.11 -13.42
N THR A 38 11.34 -13.83 -13.33
CA THR A 38 12.33 -12.76 -13.10
C THR A 38 12.43 -12.38 -11.63
N GLU A 39 11.62 -12.98 -10.77
CA GLU A 39 11.51 -12.65 -9.36
C GLU A 39 11.25 -11.16 -9.15
N SER A 40 10.34 -10.63 -9.95
CA SER A 40 9.99 -9.20 -9.91
C SER A 40 8.55 -8.99 -9.50
N ALA A 41 8.29 -7.80 -9.01
CA ALA A 41 6.95 -7.37 -8.61
C ALA A 41 6.69 -5.97 -9.12
N GLU A 42 5.47 -5.74 -9.59
CA GLU A 42 4.99 -4.41 -9.97
C GLU A 42 3.74 -4.12 -9.16
N ILE A 43 3.75 -2.99 -8.47
CA ILE A 43 2.68 -2.62 -7.57
C ILE A 43 2.16 -1.25 -7.98
N ARG A 44 0.85 -1.14 -8.11
CA ARG A 44 0.21 0.15 -8.34
C ARG A 44 -0.46 0.58 -7.05
N MET A 45 -0.15 1.78 -6.61
CA MET A 45 -0.71 2.32 -5.38
C MET A 45 -1.14 3.76 -5.58
N SER A 46 -1.98 4.23 -4.68
CA SER A 46 -2.43 5.61 -4.69
C SER A 46 -2.24 6.21 -3.31
N LEU A 47 -2.57 7.49 -3.19
CA LEU A 47 -2.51 8.22 -1.94
C LEU A 47 -3.77 9.08 -1.81
N THR A 48 -3.95 9.69 -0.64
CA THR A 48 -5.12 10.52 -0.38
C THR A 48 -5.20 11.75 -1.30
N ALA A 49 -4.03 12.30 -1.68
CA ALA A 49 -3.97 13.45 -2.57
C ALA A 49 -2.64 13.47 -3.31
N GLN A 50 -2.65 14.10 -4.51
CA GLN A 50 -1.44 14.21 -5.33
C GLN A 50 -0.34 15.02 -4.66
N ASN A 51 -0.72 15.97 -3.82
CA ASN A 51 0.23 16.83 -3.13
C ASN A 51 0.60 16.34 -1.74
N CYS A 52 0.27 15.09 -1.43
CA CYS A 52 0.61 14.50 -0.14
C CYS A 52 2.14 14.45 0.02
N PRO A 53 2.69 14.87 1.17
CA PRO A 53 4.13 14.77 1.39
C PRO A 53 4.67 13.36 1.29
N ALA A 54 3.82 12.36 1.49
CA ALA A 54 4.19 10.95 1.37
C ALA A 54 4.31 10.48 -0.08
N ALA A 55 3.98 11.32 -1.07
CA ALA A 55 3.95 10.89 -2.47
C ALA A 55 5.29 10.35 -2.96
N ASN A 56 6.40 10.86 -2.43
CA ASN A 56 7.72 10.37 -2.81
C ASN A 56 8.28 9.33 -1.85
N SER A 57 7.81 9.30 -0.61
CA SER A 57 8.40 8.44 0.43
C SER A 57 7.71 7.09 0.57
N LEU A 58 6.39 7.02 0.45
CA LEU A 58 5.68 5.76 0.63
C LEU A 58 5.99 4.72 -0.45
N PRO A 59 6.00 5.07 -1.74
CA PRO A 59 6.38 4.09 -2.75
C PRO A 59 7.79 3.56 -2.54
N GLN A 60 8.72 4.41 -2.17
CA GLN A 60 10.10 4.00 -1.92
C GLN A 60 10.21 3.14 -0.67
N ALA A 61 9.45 3.46 0.37
CA ALA A 61 9.45 2.68 1.60
C ALA A 61 8.95 1.25 1.32
N LEU A 62 7.88 1.13 0.56
CA LEU A 62 7.36 -0.18 0.19
C LEU A 62 8.36 -0.94 -0.66
N ARG A 63 8.93 -0.29 -1.67
CA ARG A 63 9.92 -0.90 -2.55
C ARG A 63 11.12 -1.40 -1.75
N ASN A 64 11.65 -0.55 -0.89
CA ASN A 64 12.85 -0.91 -0.11
C ASN A 64 12.57 -2.07 0.83
N ARG A 65 11.42 -2.09 1.46
CA ARG A 65 11.06 -3.19 2.34
C ARG A 65 10.91 -4.52 1.59
N LEU A 66 10.32 -4.48 0.40
CA LEU A 66 10.19 -5.68 -0.43
C LEU A 66 11.56 -6.20 -0.86
N LEU A 67 12.46 -5.30 -1.25
CA LEU A 67 13.82 -5.68 -1.64
C LEU A 67 14.59 -6.27 -0.46
N GLN A 68 14.36 -5.77 0.74
CA GLN A 68 15.03 -6.27 1.95
C GLN A 68 14.63 -7.70 2.31
N THR A 69 13.50 -8.19 1.82
CA THR A 69 13.11 -9.57 2.07
C THR A 69 14.04 -10.58 1.39
N GLY A 70 14.77 -10.14 0.36
CA GLY A 70 15.63 -11.01 -0.41
C GLY A 70 14.90 -11.91 -1.39
N LYS A 71 13.58 -11.79 -1.49
CA LYS A 71 12.75 -12.63 -2.36
C LYS A 71 12.52 -12.03 -3.73
N PHE A 72 12.78 -10.73 -3.89
CA PHE A 72 12.54 -10.01 -5.14
C PHE A 72 13.85 -9.44 -5.67
N LYS A 73 14.11 -9.63 -6.95
CA LYS A 73 15.26 -9.02 -7.62
C LYS A 73 14.95 -7.61 -8.10
N GLU A 74 13.70 -7.40 -8.53
CA GLU A 74 13.25 -6.10 -8.98
C GLU A 74 11.87 -5.82 -8.40
N VAL A 75 11.68 -4.60 -7.91
CA VAL A 75 10.39 -4.14 -7.43
C VAL A 75 10.13 -2.77 -8.01
N GLU A 76 8.98 -2.60 -8.65
CA GLU A 76 8.55 -1.32 -9.16
C GLU A 76 7.25 -0.94 -8.48
N VAL A 77 7.19 0.27 -7.93
CA VAL A 77 5.98 0.79 -7.30
C VAL A 77 5.59 2.06 -8.05
N GLU A 78 4.44 2.00 -8.71
CA GLU A 78 3.91 3.10 -9.50
C GLU A 78 2.79 3.79 -8.76
N LEU A 79 2.86 5.12 -8.68
CA LEU A 79 1.77 5.93 -8.14
C LEU A 79 0.75 6.20 -9.22
N VAL A 80 -0.50 5.89 -8.94
CA VAL A 80 -1.62 6.18 -9.85
C VAL A 80 -2.69 6.93 -9.07
N PHE A 81 -3.38 7.85 -9.74
CA PHE A 81 -4.42 8.65 -9.11
C PHE A 81 -5.78 8.43 -9.76
N GLU A 82 -5.87 7.39 -10.59
CA GLU A 82 -7.11 6.93 -11.19
C GLU A 82 -7.29 5.44 -10.94
N PRO A 83 -8.39 4.98 -10.38
CA PRO A 83 -9.46 5.80 -9.80
C PRO A 83 -8.99 6.52 -8.53
N LYS A 84 -9.62 7.66 -8.24
CA LYS A 84 -9.25 8.48 -7.08
C LYS A 84 -9.48 7.69 -5.78
N TRP A 85 -8.52 7.79 -4.87
CA TRP A 85 -8.68 7.17 -3.56
C TRP A 85 -9.78 7.86 -2.77
N THR A 86 -10.59 7.06 -2.05
CA THR A 86 -11.63 7.56 -1.15
C THR A 86 -11.56 6.81 0.17
N PRO A 87 -12.08 7.40 1.28
CA PRO A 87 -12.10 6.71 2.57
C PRO A 87 -12.85 5.38 2.56
N GLU A 88 -13.72 5.16 1.59
CA GLU A 88 -14.44 3.90 1.46
C GLU A 88 -13.51 2.72 1.18
N ARG A 89 -12.30 3.00 0.69
CA ARG A 89 -11.29 1.96 0.43
C ARG A 89 -10.57 1.48 1.68
N ILE A 90 -10.76 2.18 2.81
CA ILE A 90 -10.17 1.76 4.06
C ILE A 90 -10.80 0.44 4.48
N SER A 91 -9.96 -0.55 4.83
CA SER A 91 -10.45 -1.85 5.26
C SER A 91 -11.18 -1.75 6.60
N GLU A 92 -11.92 -2.80 6.95
CA GLU A 92 -12.59 -2.86 8.23
C GLU A 92 -11.59 -2.75 9.38
N GLU A 93 -10.45 -3.42 9.26
CA GLU A 93 -9.39 -3.33 10.26
C GLU A 93 -8.84 -1.92 10.39
N GLY A 94 -8.65 -1.24 9.25
CA GLY A 94 -8.18 0.14 9.26
C GLY A 94 -9.17 1.08 9.92
N ARG A 95 -10.46 0.88 9.68
CA ARG A 95 -11.51 1.68 10.31
C ARG A 95 -11.53 1.50 11.81
N LYS A 96 -11.35 0.29 12.28
CA LYS A 96 -11.28 0.01 13.72
C LYS A 96 -10.11 0.72 14.36
N LYS A 97 -8.95 0.71 13.71
CA LYS A 97 -7.75 1.38 14.22
C LYS A 97 -7.92 2.89 14.30
N LEU A 98 -8.72 3.45 13.39
CA LEU A 98 -9.00 4.88 13.37
C LEU A 98 -10.17 5.27 14.27
N GLY A 99 -10.88 4.29 14.85
CA GLY A 99 -12.03 4.55 15.68
C GLY A 99 -13.27 4.96 14.90
N LEU A 100 -13.33 4.64 13.61
CA LEU A 100 -14.44 5.04 12.75
C LEU A 100 -15.64 4.11 12.81
N GLY A 101 -15.41 2.87 13.26
CA GLY A 101 -16.49 1.90 13.37
C GLY A 101 -17.16 1.54 12.06
N ALA A 102 -18.29 0.86 12.16
CA ALA A 102 -19.04 0.38 10.99
C ALA A 102 -19.82 1.49 10.28
N GLU A 103 -19.90 2.66 10.88
CA GLU A 103 -20.67 3.78 10.34
C GLU A 103 -19.91 4.57 9.29
N GLY A 104 -18.71 4.13 9.00
CA GLY A 104 -17.86 4.78 8.03
C GLY A 104 -17.13 5.98 8.59
N PRO A 105 -16.25 6.59 7.77
CA PRO A 105 -15.42 7.69 8.23
C PRO A 105 -16.25 8.95 8.49
N ALA A 106 -15.96 9.58 9.63
CA ALA A 106 -16.56 10.86 9.99
C ALA A 106 -15.74 12.04 9.47
N ILE A 107 -14.98 11.81 8.45
CA ILE A 107 -14.09 12.80 7.86
C ILE A 107 -14.56 13.22 6.48
#